data_c9d24a53fc5fb2524b637e4b7b2f3c4a
#
_entry.id   c9d24a53fc5fb2524b637e4b7b2f3c4a
#
_cell.length_a   1.000
_cell.length_b   1.000
_cell.length_c   1.000
_cell.angle_alpha   90.00
_cell.angle_beta   90.00
_cell.angle_gamma   90.00
#
_symmetry.space_group_name_H-M   'P 1'
#
loop_
_entity.id
_entity.type
_entity.pdbx_description
1 polymer ?
#
loop_
_entity_poly.entity_id
_entity_poly.type
_entity_poly.pdbx_seq_one_letter_code
_entity_poly.pdbx_strand_id
1 'polypeptide(L)'
;GIIPREVVMVIRTSKILMVIATVFTFLGVVLEILLHSNQQKFFTLFTAGIQLDEPVVHTVNLGSTILIFLLYLVSCIVLMCASKRTGFIMSIVALVLNLLVNAGVRVGAIVMNRYMGMKGVKYLTGITILDSLHGYVVAPMLLLAIVFLGITIGTLSQNRKEEEAVRNSYDSVTGI
;
A
#
# COMPACT_ATOMS: atom_id res chain seq x y z
N GLY A 1 22.44 -1.42 20.92
CA GLY A 1 23.38 -1.74 19.88
C GLY A 1 23.32 -0.75 18.71
N ILE A 2 24.43 -0.56 18.06
CA ILE A 2 24.53 0.28 16.87
C ILE A 2 23.83 -0.44 15.71
N ILE A 3 22.82 0.20 15.12
CA ILE A 3 22.16 -0.34 13.94
C ILE A 3 23.14 -0.24 12.76
N PRO A 4 23.38 -1.34 12.01
CA PRO A 4 24.27 -1.30 10.85
C PRO A 4 23.81 -0.26 9.82
N ARG A 5 24.75 0.41 9.18
CA ARG A 5 24.47 1.46 8.19
C ARG A 5 23.59 0.97 7.04
N GLU A 6 23.75 -0.28 6.65
CA GLU A 6 22.94 -0.94 5.61
C GLU A 6 21.47 -1.05 6.02
N VAL A 7 21.20 -1.40 7.28
CA VAL A 7 19.83 -1.49 7.82
C VAL A 7 19.17 -0.12 7.87
N VAL A 8 19.89 0.91 8.26
CA VAL A 8 19.40 2.30 8.25
C VAL A 8 18.99 2.72 6.84
N MET A 9 19.80 2.35 5.84
CA MET A 9 19.51 2.65 4.44
C MET A 9 18.27 1.93 3.94
N VAL A 10 18.09 0.65 4.29
CA VAL A 10 16.90 -0.15 3.95
C VAL A 10 15.64 0.45 4.58
N ILE A 11 15.68 0.82 5.85
CA ILE A 11 14.57 1.48 6.56
C ILE A 11 14.19 2.79 5.87
N ARG A 12 15.18 3.61 5.56
CA ARG A 12 14.96 4.90 4.89
C ARG A 12 14.33 4.71 3.51
N THR A 13 14.81 3.76 2.74
CA THR A 13 14.27 3.44 1.41
C THR A 13 12.82 2.95 1.51
N SER A 14 12.50 2.08 2.45
CA SER A 14 11.14 1.61 2.70
C SER A 14 10.19 2.76 3.05
N LYS A 15 10.62 3.69 3.90
CA LYS A 15 9.84 4.87 4.27
C LYS A 15 9.57 5.79 3.08
N ILE A 16 10.59 6.02 2.24
CA ILE A 16 10.45 6.83 1.01
C ILE A 16 9.46 6.18 0.04
N LEU A 17 9.60 4.88 -0.21
CA LEU A 17 8.69 4.13 -1.10
C LEU A 17 7.25 4.20 -0.60
N MET A 18 7.05 4.10 0.71
CA MET A 18 5.71 4.16 1.29
C MET A 18 5.10 5.56 1.17
N VAL A 19 5.87 6.62 1.36
CA VAL A 19 5.41 7.99 1.14
C VAL A 19 5.02 8.22 -0.33
N ILE A 20 5.84 7.76 -1.26
CA ILE A 20 5.55 7.85 -2.69
C ILE A 20 4.25 7.10 -3.02
N ALA A 21 4.09 5.88 -2.53
CA ALA A 21 2.88 5.09 -2.74
C ALA A 21 1.63 5.80 -2.18
N THR A 22 1.73 6.39 -0.99
CA THR A 22 0.63 7.15 -0.38
C THR A 22 0.27 8.39 -1.19
N VAL A 23 1.26 9.13 -1.70
CA VAL A 23 1.03 10.29 -2.57
C VAL A 23 0.31 9.86 -3.86
N PHE A 24 0.70 8.76 -4.48
CA PHE A 24 0.01 8.24 -5.67
C PHE A 24 -1.45 7.87 -5.39
N THR A 25 -1.74 7.25 -4.24
CA THR A 25 -3.13 6.95 -3.87
C THR A 25 -3.93 8.22 -3.58
N PHE A 26 -3.32 9.23 -3.01
CA PHE A 26 -3.95 10.56 -2.83
C PHE A 26 -4.28 11.23 -4.17
N LEU A 27 -3.35 11.22 -5.12
CA LEU A 27 -3.62 11.71 -6.47
C LEU A 27 -4.75 10.94 -7.14
N GLY A 28 -4.84 9.63 -6.89
CA GLY A 28 -5.96 8.80 -7.32
C GLY A 28 -7.30 9.29 -6.77
N VAL A 29 -7.39 9.64 -5.50
CA VAL A 29 -8.59 10.21 -4.89
C VAL A 29 -8.96 11.55 -5.52
N VAL A 30 -7.98 12.43 -5.72
CA VAL A 30 -8.22 13.75 -6.35
C VAL A 30 -8.77 13.58 -7.76
N LEU A 31 -8.19 12.69 -8.56
CA LEU A 31 -8.67 12.40 -9.91
C LEU A 31 -10.10 11.85 -9.91
N GLU A 32 -10.41 10.93 -8.98
CA GLU A 32 -11.76 10.38 -8.85
C GLU A 32 -12.80 11.44 -8.48
N ILE A 33 -12.47 12.35 -7.57
CA ILE A 33 -13.33 13.49 -7.22
C ILE A 33 -13.54 14.41 -8.42
N LEU A 34 -12.49 14.74 -9.15
CA LEU A 34 -12.58 15.59 -10.35
C LEU A 34 -13.44 14.96 -11.44
N LEU A 35 -13.32 13.65 -11.62
CA LEU A 35 -14.15 12.89 -12.54
C LEU A 35 -15.62 12.90 -12.15
N HIS A 36 -15.88 12.71 -10.87
CA HIS A 36 -17.25 12.74 -10.32
C HIS A 36 -17.89 14.13 -10.45
N SER A 37 -17.12 15.19 -10.29
CA SER A 37 -17.62 16.57 -10.40
C SER A 37 -17.73 17.10 -11.84
N ASN A 38 -16.93 16.59 -12.80
CA ASN A 38 -16.86 17.06 -14.19
C ASN A 38 -16.86 15.89 -15.19
N GLN A 39 -17.86 15.03 -15.11
CA GLN A 39 -17.95 13.77 -15.85
C GLN A 39 -17.65 13.88 -17.34
N GLN A 40 -18.22 14.86 -18.03
CA GLN A 40 -18.11 14.94 -19.50
C GLN A 40 -16.71 15.36 -19.99
N LYS A 41 -16.04 16.29 -19.32
CA LYS A 41 -14.71 16.77 -19.74
C LYS A 41 -13.59 15.78 -19.49
N PHE A 42 -13.60 15.12 -18.33
CA PHE A 42 -12.59 14.15 -17.98
C PHE A 42 -12.80 12.79 -18.62
N PHE A 43 -14.06 12.41 -18.86
CA PHE A 43 -14.38 11.17 -19.55
C PHE A 43 -13.83 11.13 -20.99
N THR A 44 -13.98 12.18 -21.73
CA THR A 44 -13.42 12.28 -23.10
C THR A 44 -11.90 12.24 -23.09
N LEU A 45 -11.27 12.74 -22.06
CA LEU A 45 -9.80 12.80 -21.96
C LEU A 45 -9.19 11.45 -21.53
N PHE A 46 -9.82 10.73 -20.59
CA PHE A 46 -9.22 9.56 -19.91
C PHE A 46 -9.88 8.24 -20.26
N THR A 47 -11.12 8.21 -20.72
CA THR A 47 -11.91 6.99 -20.95
C THR A 47 -12.41 6.81 -22.37
N ALA A 48 -11.95 7.62 -23.33
CA ALA A 48 -12.35 7.53 -24.74
C ALA A 48 -13.88 7.52 -24.98
N GLY A 49 -14.64 8.28 -24.19
CA GLY A 49 -16.06 8.48 -24.40
C GLY A 49 -16.99 7.43 -23.83
N ILE A 50 -16.51 6.58 -22.94
CA ILE A 50 -17.38 5.61 -22.26
C ILE A 50 -18.16 6.29 -21.13
N GLN A 51 -19.49 6.21 -21.19
CA GLN A 51 -20.37 6.83 -20.21
C GLN A 51 -20.63 5.89 -19.03
N LEU A 52 -20.59 6.45 -17.83
CA LEU A 52 -21.03 5.79 -16.62
C LEU A 52 -22.51 6.15 -16.37
N ASP A 53 -23.39 5.18 -16.56
CA ASP A 53 -24.82 5.44 -16.52
C ASP A 53 -25.43 5.34 -15.11
N GLU A 54 -24.65 4.92 -14.06
CA GLU A 54 -25.20 4.75 -12.73
C GLU A 54 -24.48 5.54 -11.64
N PRO A 55 -25.20 6.43 -10.88
CA PRO A 55 -24.63 7.18 -9.76
C PRO A 55 -24.08 6.31 -8.62
N VAL A 56 -24.68 5.14 -8.39
CA VAL A 56 -24.25 4.18 -7.35
C VAL A 56 -22.83 3.69 -7.61
N VAL A 57 -22.50 3.46 -8.86
CA VAL A 57 -21.18 2.98 -9.28
C VAL A 57 -20.10 4.02 -8.99
N HIS A 58 -20.38 5.30 -9.27
CA HIS A 58 -19.48 6.39 -8.93
C HIS A 58 -19.22 6.49 -7.43
N THR A 59 -20.28 6.36 -6.64
CA THR A 59 -20.19 6.39 -5.18
C THR A 59 -19.35 5.23 -4.66
N VAL A 60 -19.54 4.02 -5.19
CA VAL A 60 -18.75 2.84 -4.81
C VAL A 60 -17.29 3.00 -5.21
N ASN A 61 -17.01 3.49 -6.40
CA ASN A 61 -15.64 3.73 -6.86
C ASN A 61 -14.93 4.79 -6.03
N LEU A 62 -15.59 5.90 -5.75
CA LEU A 62 -15.03 6.96 -4.90
C LEU A 62 -14.80 6.43 -3.48
N GLY A 63 -15.76 5.74 -2.90
CA GLY A 63 -15.63 5.14 -1.57
C GLY A 63 -14.48 4.13 -1.49
N SER A 64 -14.32 3.27 -2.48
CA SER A 64 -13.23 2.31 -2.58
C SER A 64 -11.87 3.01 -2.69
N THR A 65 -11.77 4.04 -3.50
CA THR A 65 -10.53 4.81 -3.69
C THR A 65 -10.13 5.54 -2.40
N ILE A 66 -11.09 6.13 -1.71
CA ILE A 66 -10.86 6.77 -0.40
C ILE A 66 -10.42 5.74 0.63
N LEU A 67 -11.05 4.57 0.69
CA LEU A 67 -10.67 3.50 1.60
C LEU A 67 -9.23 3.05 1.37
N ILE A 68 -8.84 2.83 0.12
CA ILE A 68 -7.47 2.47 -0.26
C ILE A 68 -6.49 3.55 0.18
N PHE A 69 -6.79 4.81 -0.07
CA PHE A 69 -5.95 5.92 0.38
C PHE A 69 -5.79 5.95 1.90
N LEU A 70 -6.86 5.80 2.66
CA LEU A 70 -6.81 5.77 4.12
C LEU A 70 -5.96 4.60 4.64
N LEU A 71 -6.07 3.43 4.03
CA LEU A 71 -5.24 2.27 4.38
C LEU A 71 -3.75 2.53 4.11
N TYR A 72 -3.41 3.15 2.99
CA TYR A 72 -2.03 3.56 2.69
C TYR A 72 -1.53 4.62 3.66
N LEU A 73 -2.37 5.59 4.00
CA LEU A 73 -2.02 6.64 4.96
C LEU A 73 -1.73 6.07 6.34
N VAL A 74 -2.59 5.18 6.85
CA VAL A 74 -2.39 4.51 8.13
C VAL A 74 -1.12 3.66 8.11
N SER A 75 -0.91 2.88 7.05
CA SER A 75 0.30 2.07 6.89
C SER A 75 1.56 2.94 6.85
N CYS A 76 1.49 4.09 6.18
CA CYS A 76 2.58 5.06 6.13
C CYS A 76 2.89 5.64 7.51
N ILE A 77 1.87 6.04 8.28
CA ILE A 77 2.05 6.58 9.64
C ILE A 77 2.67 5.53 10.56
N VAL A 78 2.18 4.30 10.52
CA VAL A 78 2.71 3.19 11.32
C VAL A 78 4.20 2.97 11.00
N LEU A 79 4.56 2.96 9.73
CA LEU A 79 5.95 2.79 9.31
C LEU A 79 6.83 3.98 9.69
N MET A 80 6.35 5.21 9.55
CA MET A 80 7.10 6.41 9.91
C MET A 80 7.38 6.49 11.41
N CYS A 81 6.45 6.01 12.24
CA CYS A 81 6.61 5.95 13.69
C CYS A 81 7.42 4.74 14.16
N ALA A 82 7.70 3.78 13.29
CA ALA A 82 8.44 2.56 13.64
C ALA A 82 9.92 2.89 13.86
N SER A 83 10.45 2.51 15.03
CA SER A 83 11.86 2.65 15.40
C SER A 83 12.46 1.35 15.95
N LYS A 84 11.62 0.44 16.42
CA LYS A 84 11.99 -0.86 17.01
C LYS A 84 11.48 -2.02 16.17
N ARG A 85 12.01 -3.20 16.40
CA ARG A 85 11.60 -4.43 15.73
C ARG A 85 10.08 -4.64 15.74
N THR A 86 9.43 -4.42 16.89
CA THR A 86 7.97 -4.55 17.01
C THR A 86 7.23 -3.60 16.08
N GLY A 87 7.69 -2.35 15.97
CA GLY A 87 7.12 -1.37 15.05
C GLY A 87 7.23 -1.79 13.58
N PHE A 88 8.36 -2.38 13.18
CA PHE A 88 8.54 -2.89 11.81
C PHE A 88 7.67 -4.12 11.52
N ILE A 89 7.49 -5.01 12.50
CA ILE A 89 6.55 -6.14 12.38
C ILE A 89 5.13 -5.62 12.19
N MET A 90 4.70 -4.65 13.00
CA MET A 90 3.39 -4.01 12.85
C MET A 90 3.22 -3.35 11.48
N SER A 91 4.27 -2.73 10.97
CA SER A 91 4.28 -2.12 9.63
C SER A 91 4.09 -3.16 8.54
N ILE A 92 4.77 -4.31 8.62
CA ILE A 92 4.57 -5.41 7.66
C ILE A 92 3.14 -5.94 7.72
N VAL A 93 2.60 -6.16 8.91
CA VAL A 93 1.21 -6.61 9.07
C VAL A 93 0.25 -5.61 8.42
N ALA A 94 0.41 -4.32 8.69
CA ALA A 94 -0.41 -3.28 8.09
C ALA A 94 -0.31 -3.27 6.55
N LEU A 95 0.89 -3.42 6.01
CA LEU A 95 1.13 -3.45 4.56
C LEU A 95 0.54 -4.71 3.90
N VAL A 96 0.67 -5.87 4.53
CA VAL A 96 0.07 -7.11 4.03
C VAL A 96 -1.45 -7.03 4.03
N LEU A 97 -2.05 -6.53 5.11
CA LEU A 97 -3.50 -6.30 5.17
C LEU A 97 -3.96 -5.31 4.10
N ASN A 98 -3.21 -4.23 3.89
CA ASN A 98 -3.47 -3.27 2.83
C ASN A 98 -3.46 -3.95 1.45
N LEU A 99 -2.44 -4.78 1.16
CA LEU A 99 -2.34 -5.51 -0.10
C LEU A 99 -3.53 -6.47 -0.30
N LEU A 100 -3.95 -7.18 0.75
CA LEU A 100 -5.10 -8.08 0.71
C LEU A 100 -6.42 -7.32 0.44
N VAL A 101 -6.64 -6.20 1.10
CA VAL A 101 -7.82 -5.36 0.87
C VAL A 101 -7.82 -4.80 -0.56
N ASN A 102 -6.67 -4.36 -1.06
CA ASN A 102 -6.53 -3.91 -2.44
C ASN A 102 -6.89 -5.01 -3.45
N ALA A 103 -6.38 -6.21 -3.25
CA ALA A 103 -6.72 -7.37 -4.08
C ALA A 103 -8.21 -7.68 -4.02
N GLY A 104 -8.83 -7.66 -2.84
CA GLY A 104 -10.25 -7.86 -2.63
C GLY A 104 -11.12 -6.82 -3.35
N VAL A 105 -10.76 -5.56 -3.28
CA VAL A 105 -11.45 -4.47 -3.99
C VAL A 105 -11.40 -4.68 -5.51
N ARG A 106 -10.25 -5.08 -6.06
CA ARG A 106 -10.10 -5.35 -7.50
C ARG A 106 -10.92 -6.55 -7.95
N VAL A 107 -10.90 -7.64 -7.21
CA VAL A 107 -11.73 -8.83 -7.50
C VAL A 107 -13.21 -8.46 -7.44
N GLY A 108 -13.63 -7.72 -6.42
CA GLY A 108 -15.00 -7.20 -6.30
C GLY A 108 -15.43 -6.35 -7.49
N ALA A 109 -14.55 -5.47 -7.97
CA ALA A 109 -14.79 -4.65 -9.15
C ALA A 109 -14.98 -5.50 -10.41
N ILE A 110 -14.15 -6.52 -10.61
CA ILE A 110 -14.27 -7.46 -11.76
C ILE A 110 -15.60 -8.22 -11.71
N VAL A 111 -15.97 -8.74 -10.55
CA VAL A 111 -17.23 -9.47 -10.35
C VAL A 111 -18.42 -8.56 -10.60
N MET A 112 -18.42 -7.34 -10.07
CA MET A 112 -19.47 -6.36 -10.27
C MET A 112 -19.60 -6.01 -11.77
N ASN A 113 -18.48 -5.82 -12.45
CA ASN A 113 -18.47 -5.51 -13.88
C ASN A 113 -19.10 -6.62 -14.72
N ARG A 114 -18.78 -7.88 -14.43
CA ARG A 114 -19.40 -9.03 -15.08
C ARG A 114 -20.91 -9.11 -14.81
N TYR A 115 -21.31 -8.90 -13.58
CA TYR A 115 -22.72 -8.90 -13.19
C TYR A 115 -23.52 -7.82 -13.90
N MET A 116 -23.00 -6.59 -13.97
CA MET A 116 -23.65 -5.49 -14.68
C MET A 116 -23.67 -5.72 -16.20
N GLY A 117 -22.63 -6.30 -16.77
CA GLY A 117 -22.57 -6.68 -18.18
C GLY A 117 -23.65 -7.70 -18.56
N MET A 118 -23.93 -8.68 -17.69
CA MET A 118 -25.01 -9.65 -17.89
C MET A 118 -26.40 -9.01 -17.85
N LYS A 119 -26.57 -7.90 -17.15
CA LYS A 119 -27.82 -7.11 -17.12
C LYS A 119 -27.95 -6.12 -18.27
N GLY A 120 -27.02 -6.12 -19.23
CA GLY A 120 -27.00 -5.18 -20.36
C GLY A 120 -26.60 -3.75 -19.98
N VAL A 121 -26.11 -3.53 -18.77
CA VAL A 121 -25.62 -2.24 -18.32
C VAL A 121 -24.16 -2.09 -18.74
N LYS A 122 -23.86 -1.04 -19.51
CA LYS A 122 -22.47 -0.68 -19.82
C LYS A 122 -21.83 -0.02 -18.59
N TYR A 123 -20.92 -0.76 -17.99
CA TYR A 123 -20.24 -0.36 -16.78
C TYR A 123 -18.74 -0.19 -17.02
N LEU A 124 -18.20 0.92 -16.56
CA LEU A 124 -16.79 1.15 -16.59
C LEU A 124 -16.21 0.96 -15.19
N THR A 125 -15.42 -0.08 -15.04
CA THR A 125 -14.61 -0.30 -13.85
C THR A 125 -13.35 0.53 -13.93
N GLY A 126 -13.37 1.64 -13.31
CA GLY A 126 -12.16 2.38 -13.11
C GLY A 126 -11.70 3.18 -14.33
N ILE A 127 -10.91 4.13 -14.02
CA ILE A 127 -10.24 4.94 -14.99
C ILE A 127 -8.95 4.25 -15.31
N THR A 128 -8.75 3.96 -16.58
CA THR A 128 -7.58 3.22 -17.06
C THR A 128 -6.26 3.76 -16.50
N ILE A 129 -6.15 5.06 -16.32
CA ILE A 129 -4.96 5.69 -15.72
C ILE A 129 -4.83 5.36 -14.23
N LEU A 130 -5.91 5.45 -13.45
CA LEU A 130 -5.90 5.13 -12.02
C LEU A 130 -5.59 3.66 -11.78
N ASP A 131 -6.19 2.77 -12.55
CA ASP A 131 -5.89 1.34 -12.48
C ASP A 131 -4.44 1.04 -12.87
N SER A 132 -3.92 1.72 -13.87
CA SER A 132 -2.53 1.58 -14.30
C SER A 132 -1.56 2.08 -13.24
N LEU A 133 -1.80 3.27 -12.67
CA LEU A 133 -0.99 3.82 -11.58
C LEU A 133 -0.99 2.89 -10.37
N HIS A 134 -2.16 2.40 -9.98
CA HIS A 134 -2.28 1.51 -8.84
C HIS A 134 -1.60 0.16 -9.10
N GLY A 135 -1.84 -0.46 -10.25
CA GLY A 135 -1.31 -1.78 -10.58
C GLY A 135 0.17 -1.79 -10.94
N TYR A 136 0.66 -0.80 -11.67
CA TYR A 136 2.03 -0.79 -12.18
C TYR A 136 3.02 0.00 -11.31
N VAL A 137 2.56 0.92 -10.50
CA VAL A 137 3.42 1.78 -9.67
C VAL A 137 3.24 1.51 -8.20
N VAL A 138 2.02 1.63 -7.69
CA VAL A 138 1.76 1.57 -6.24
C VAL A 138 1.93 0.17 -5.67
N ALA A 139 1.38 -0.84 -6.31
CA ALA A 139 1.48 -2.22 -5.82
C ALA A 139 2.92 -2.76 -5.84
N PRO A 140 3.73 -2.56 -6.90
CA PRO A 140 5.14 -2.90 -6.87
C PRO A 140 5.94 -2.17 -5.77
N MET A 141 5.69 -0.88 -5.54
CA MET A 141 6.33 -0.14 -4.45
C MET A 141 5.98 -0.70 -3.08
N LEU A 142 4.73 -1.12 -2.88
CA LEU A 142 4.28 -1.75 -1.66
C LEU A 142 4.99 -3.10 -1.42
N LEU A 143 5.11 -3.92 -2.45
CA LEU A 143 5.83 -5.19 -2.39
C LEU A 143 7.31 -4.99 -2.07
N LEU A 144 7.97 -4.02 -2.70
CA LEU A 144 9.36 -3.67 -2.39
C LEU A 144 9.51 -3.19 -0.95
N ALA A 145 8.61 -2.37 -0.45
CA ALA A 145 8.61 -1.94 0.95
C ALA A 145 8.48 -3.13 1.92
N ILE A 146 7.62 -4.09 1.63
CA ILE A 146 7.47 -5.32 2.42
C ILE A 146 8.77 -6.12 2.43
N VAL A 147 9.40 -6.32 1.27
CA VAL A 147 10.67 -7.05 1.15
C VAL A 147 11.77 -6.36 1.95
N PHE A 148 11.92 -5.05 1.81
CA PHE A 148 12.93 -4.29 2.54
C PHE A 148 12.70 -4.33 4.06
N LEU A 149 11.47 -4.25 4.51
CA LEU A 149 11.13 -4.39 5.93
C LEU A 149 11.40 -5.80 6.43
N GLY A 150 11.14 -6.83 5.64
CA GLY A 150 11.47 -8.22 5.97
C GLY A 150 12.98 -8.41 6.18
N ILE A 151 13.80 -7.85 5.30
CA ILE A 151 15.25 -7.85 5.43
C ILE A 151 15.68 -7.14 6.72
N THR A 152 15.11 -5.98 6.99
CA THR A 152 15.37 -5.20 8.21
C THR A 152 15.08 -6.01 9.47
N ILE A 153 13.94 -6.66 9.54
CA ILE A 153 13.54 -7.50 10.69
C ILE A 153 14.49 -8.68 10.85
N GLY A 154 14.86 -9.33 9.75
CA GLY A 154 15.82 -10.43 9.76
C GLY A 154 17.17 -10.00 10.34
N THR A 155 17.69 -8.87 9.88
CA THR A 155 18.97 -8.33 10.37
C THR A 155 18.90 -7.92 11.84
N LEU A 156 17.84 -7.25 12.28
CA LEU A 156 17.66 -6.89 13.69
C LEU A 156 17.53 -8.11 14.60
N SER A 157 16.88 -9.17 14.12
CA SER A 157 16.76 -10.43 14.87
C SER A 157 18.09 -11.14 15.01
N GLN A 158 18.91 -11.14 13.97
CA GLN A 158 20.25 -11.73 14.00
C GLN A 158 21.17 -10.96 14.96
N ASN A 159 21.20 -9.63 14.89
CA ASN A 159 21.99 -8.80 15.81
C ASN A 159 21.61 -9.06 17.28
N ARG A 160 20.33 -9.18 17.57
CA ARG A 160 19.87 -9.51 18.93
C ARG A 160 20.39 -10.84 19.43
N LYS A 161 20.36 -11.87 18.59
CA LYS A 161 20.90 -13.20 18.94
C LYS A 161 22.41 -13.15 19.19
N GLU A 162 23.15 -12.39 18.41
CA GLU A 162 24.59 -12.20 18.59
C GLU A 162 24.90 -11.47 19.91
N GLU A 163 24.15 -10.40 20.22
CA GLU A 163 24.28 -9.67 21.50
C GLU A 163 23.97 -10.59 22.71
N GLU A 164 22.91 -11.40 22.62
CA GLU A 164 22.55 -12.37 23.66
C GLU A 164 23.64 -13.45 23.83
N ALA A 165 24.23 -13.95 22.73
CA ALA A 165 25.30 -14.93 22.77
C ALA A 165 26.58 -14.35 23.41
N VAL A 166 26.95 -13.11 23.05
CA VAL A 166 28.10 -12.41 23.67
C VAL A 166 27.88 -12.19 25.16
N ARG A 167 26.69 -11.75 25.55
CA ARG A 167 26.34 -11.56 26.96
C ARG A 167 26.44 -12.85 27.75
N ASN A 168 25.85 -13.93 27.24
CA ASN A 168 25.88 -15.24 27.88
C ASN A 168 27.32 -15.78 28.00
N SER A 169 28.15 -15.55 26.99
CA SER A 169 29.57 -15.91 27.02
C SER A 169 30.32 -15.12 28.12
N TYR A 170 30.03 -13.83 28.24
CA TYR A 170 30.63 -12.98 29.28
C TYR A 170 30.22 -13.43 30.68
N ASP A 171 28.94 -13.71 30.91
CA ASP A 171 28.40 -14.19 32.18
C ASP A 171 28.98 -15.53 32.55
N SER A 172 29.23 -16.44 31.60
CA SER A 172 29.84 -17.72 31.83
C SER A 172 31.32 -17.63 32.25
N VAL A 173 32.04 -16.63 31.74
CA VAL A 173 33.47 -16.37 32.07
C VAL A 173 33.61 -15.66 33.41
N THR A 174 32.73 -14.75 33.74
CA THR A 174 32.78 -13.96 34.97
C THR A 174 32.17 -14.65 36.18
N GLY A 175 31.44 -15.73 35.96
CA GLY A 175 30.82 -16.52 37.05
C GLY A 175 29.66 -15.83 37.78
N ILE A 176 29.10 -14.81 37.13
CA ILE A 176 27.95 -14.04 37.65
C ILE A 176 26.65 -14.51 37.02
#